data_789e461bc2232e0460f51bedb726577d
#
_entry.id   789e461bc2232e0460f51bedb726577d
#
_cell.length_a   1.000
_cell.length_b   1.000
_cell.length_c   1.000
_cell.angle_alpha   90.00
_cell.angle_beta   90.00
_cell.angle_gamma   90.00
#
_symmetry.space_group_name_H-M   'P 1'
#
loop_
_entity.id
_entity.type
_entity.pdbx_description
1 polymer ?
#
loop_
_entity_poly.entity_id
_entity_poly.type
_entity_poly.pdbx_seq_one_letter_code
_entity_poly.pdbx_strand_id
1 'polypeptide(L)'
;MRYFLAFLLLLSPLAFSQSSGEASDISAATRSVVRVAVFSSAEGQRTLISYGSGVVVGPDKIVTNAHVVEPAQFDESVTFVIIPSEGTKNYTATLSASLPNKDLALLQLSDGGRLIPASFFSGVVGDGADVFAIGYPANVDVALEQSEDEILRPQAPVKTRGSVSSGRSSKSVDSLLHTAPIAPGSSGGPLVDACGRVVGINSFGSVADGGGAEFYFAISMRELSAFLNDEKVGF
;
A
#
# COMPACT_ATOMS: atom_id res chain seq x y z
N MET A 1 -33.44 -35.80 -61.48
CA MET A 1 -33.76 -35.31 -60.12
C MET A 1 -32.48 -35.27 -59.31
N ARG A 2 -31.86 -34.10 -59.13
CA ARG A 2 -30.60 -33.91 -58.40
C ARG A 2 -30.94 -33.18 -57.05
N TYR A 3 -30.73 -33.89 -55.98
CA TYR A 3 -30.89 -33.31 -54.62
C TYR A 3 -29.61 -32.59 -54.23
N PHE A 4 -29.67 -31.29 -54.07
CA PHE A 4 -28.63 -30.46 -53.46
C PHE A 4 -28.80 -30.50 -51.91
N LEU A 5 -27.84 -31.12 -51.21
CA LEU A 5 -27.79 -31.08 -49.77
C LEU A 5 -27.04 -29.81 -49.37
N ALA A 6 -27.75 -28.85 -48.79
CA ALA A 6 -27.15 -27.63 -48.20
C ALA A 6 -26.64 -27.99 -46.81
N PHE A 7 -25.31 -27.90 -46.61
CA PHE A 7 -24.65 -28.07 -45.32
C PHE A 7 -24.62 -26.71 -44.61
N LEU A 8 -25.46 -26.57 -43.59
CA LEU A 8 -25.53 -25.35 -42.79
C LEU A 8 -24.44 -25.42 -41.67
N LEU A 9 -23.33 -24.68 -41.86
CA LEU A 9 -22.28 -24.52 -40.87
C LEU A 9 -22.79 -23.55 -39.77
N LEU A 10 -23.15 -24.08 -38.60
CA LEU A 10 -23.41 -23.32 -37.39
C LEU A 10 -22.08 -22.83 -36.81
N LEU A 11 -21.73 -21.59 -37.10
CA LEU A 11 -20.65 -20.85 -36.39
C LEU A 11 -21.19 -20.45 -35.04
N SER A 12 -20.82 -21.19 -34.00
CA SER A 12 -21.03 -20.75 -32.59
C SER A 12 -20.08 -19.61 -32.29
N PRO A 13 -20.54 -18.44 -31.82
CA PRO A 13 -19.66 -17.42 -31.35
C PRO A 13 -19.00 -17.89 -30.05
N LEU A 14 -17.67 -18.03 -30.05
CA LEU A 14 -16.88 -18.17 -28.86
C LEU A 14 -17.00 -16.86 -28.08
N ALA A 15 -17.85 -16.84 -27.05
CA ALA A 15 -17.90 -15.76 -26.09
C ALA A 15 -16.58 -15.77 -25.30
N PHE A 16 -15.67 -14.87 -25.63
CA PHE A 16 -14.55 -14.51 -24.75
C PHE A 16 -15.15 -13.85 -23.52
N SER A 17 -15.31 -14.62 -22.45
CA SER A 17 -15.54 -14.07 -21.11
C SER A 17 -14.25 -13.39 -20.66
N GLN A 18 -14.17 -12.06 -20.83
CA GLN A 18 -13.15 -11.28 -20.12
C GLN A 18 -13.46 -11.38 -18.65
N SER A 19 -12.56 -11.96 -17.87
CA SER A 19 -12.64 -11.96 -16.41
C SER A 19 -12.44 -10.52 -15.92
N SER A 20 -13.53 -9.82 -15.66
CA SER A 20 -13.53 -8.48 -15.03
C SER A 20 -13.21 -8.54 -13.52
N GLY A 21 -12.89 -9.71 -12.97
CA GLY A 21 -12.67 -9.93 -11.53
C GLY A 21 -11.41 -9.25 -10.99
N GLU A 22 -10.27 -9.42 -11.65
CA GLU A 22 -8.98 -8.93 -11.12
C GLU A 22 -8.91 -7.40 -10.97
N ALA A 23 -9.43 -6.67 -11.94
CA ALA A 23 -9.38 -5.19 -11.89
C ALA A 23 -10.29 -4.62 -10.78
N SER A 24 -11.38 -5.30 -10.42
CA SER A 24 -12.30 -4.86 -9.37
C SER A 24 -11.71 -5.06 -7.98
N ASP A 25 -10.97 -6.14 -7.73
CA ASP A 25 -10.41 -6.47 -6.43
C ASP A 25 -9.25 -5.54 -6.06
N ILE A 26 -8.33 -5.27 -6.99
CA ILE A 26 -7.25 -4.29 -6.79
C ILE A 26 -7.82 -2.88 -6.60
N SER A 27 -8.88 -2.51 -7.33
CA SER A 27 -9.54 -1.22 -7.14
C SER A 27 -10.24 -1.11 -5.79
N ALA A 28 -10.80 -2.21 -5.29
CA ALA A 28 -11.37 -2.27 -3.94
C ALA A 28 -10.29 -2.10 -2.86
N ALA A 29 -9.12 -2.72 -3.04
CA ALA A 29 -7.99 -2.61 -2.13
C ALA A 29 -7.50 -1.16 -1.96
N THR A 30 -7.62 -0.31 -3.00
CA THR A 30 -7.19 1.10 -2.89
C THR A 30 -7.95 1.89 -1.84
N ARG A 31 -9.18 1.51 -1.48
CA ARG A 31 -9.98 2.19 -0.45
C ARG A 31 -9.45 2.04 0.96
N SER A 32 -8.61 1.03 1.19
CA SER A 32 -7.92 0.81 2.47
C SER A 32 -6.52 1.43 2.50
N VAL A 33 -6.11 2.14 1.44
CA VAL A 33 -4.80 2.79 1.37
C VAL A 33 -4.97 4.28 1.64
N VAL A 34 -4.10 4.81 2.49
CA VAL A 34 -4.12 6.21 2.91
C VAL A 34 -2.75 6.85 2.66
N ARG A 35 -2.72 8.16 2.43
CA ARG A 35 -1.50 8.94 2.56
C ARG A 35 -1.35 9.35 4.02
N VAL A 36 -0.15 9.19 4.57
CA VAL A 36 0.24 9.60 5.91
C VAL A 36 1.11 10.85 5.79
N ALA A 37 0.52 12.02 6.00
CA ALA A 37 1.26 13.29 5.98
C ALA A 37 1.76 13.61 7.39
N VAL A 38 3.03 14.01 7.49
CA VAL A 38 3.75 14.30 8.73
C VAL A 38 4.00 15.80 8.81
N PHE A 39 3.48 16.44 9.82
CA PHE A 39 3.63 17.87 10.05
C PHE A 39 4.43 18.13 11.33
N SER A 40 5.30 19.13 11.29
CA SER A 40 5.87 19.76 12.48
C SER A 40 5.18 21.09 12.75
N SER A 41 5.02 21.45 14.02
CA SER A 41 4.44 22.72 14.47
C SER A 41 5.47 23.50 15.26
N ALA A 42 6.51 24.00 14.58
CA ALA A 42 7.54 24.84 15.18
C ALA A 42 7.11 26.32 15.15
N GLU A 43 7.32 27.04 16.25
CA GLU A 43 7.06 28.50 16.37
C GLU A 43 5.61 28.91 15.99
N GLY A 44 4.64 28.00 16.15
CA GLY A 44 3.24 28.24 15.82
C GLY A 44 2.91 28.11 14.31
N GLN A 45 3.88 27.76 13.48
CA GLN A 45 3.66 27.49 12.07
C GLN A 45 3.65 25.98 11.84
N ARG A 46 2.60 25.48 11.17
CA ARG A 46 2.46 24.09 10.77
C ARG A 46 3.05 23.88 9.38
N THR A 47 4.02 22.99 9.27
CA THR A 47 4.74 22.72 8.00
C THR A 47 4.70 21.22 7.70
N LEU A 48 4.35 20.86 6.46
CA LEU A 48 4.48 19.49 5.96
C LEU A 48 5.98 19.17 5.81
N ILE A 49 6.47 18.22 6.62
CA ILE A 49 7.89 17.85 6.60
C ILE A 49 8.17 16.59 5.79
N SER A 50 7.21 15.70 5.70
CA SER A 50 7.29 14.48 4.88
C SER A 50 5.92 13.84 4.73
N TYR A 51 5.83 12.83 3.88
CA TYR A 51 4.69 11.93 3.83
C TYR A 51 5.10 10.53 3.38
N GLY A 52 4.25 9.57 3.71
CA GLY A 52 4.31 8.19 3.27
C GLY A 52 2.93 7.66 2.94
N SER A 53 2.84 6.35 2.83
CA SER A 53 1.60 5.61 2.66
C SER A 53 1.26 4.85 3.94
N GLY A 54 0.02 4.39 4.04
CA GLY A 54 -0.43 3.51 5.11
C GLY A 54 -1.54 2.60 4.63
N VAL A 55 -1.78 1.54 5.38
CA VAL A 55 -2.87 0.61 5.15
C VAL A 55 -3.78 0.56 6.38
N VAL A 56 -5.08 0.65 6.15
CA VAL A 56 -6.10 0.56 7.21
C VAL A 56 -6.20 -0.88 7.66
N VAL A 57 -5.86 -1.15 8.92
CA VAL A 57 -5.90 -2.50 9.54
C VAL A 57 -7.08 -2.68 10.49
N GLY A 58 -7.71 -1.60 10.87
CA GLY A 58 -8.93 -1.55 11.67
C GLY A 58 -9.69 -0.27 11.34
N PRO A 59 -10.94 -0.12 11.74
CA PRO A 59 -11.75 1.05 11.36
C PRO A 59 -11.11 2.40 11.70
N ASP A 60 -10.28 2.44 12.72
CA ASP A 60 -9.61 3.62 13.26
C ASP A 60 -8.08 3.42 13.42
N LYS A 61 -7.52 2.37 12.79
CA LYS A 61 -6.13 1.98 12.93
C LYS A 61 -5.44 1.85 11.57
N ILE A 62 -4.27 2.44 11.45
CA ILE A 62 -3.46 2.45 10.22
C ILE A 62 -2.06 1.92 10.56
N VAL A 63 -1.57 0.96 9.77
CA VAL A 63 -0.17 0.57 9.76
C VAL A 63 0.57 1.40 8.71
N THR A 64 1.77 1.83 9.06
CA THR A 64 2.76 2.42 8.15
C THR A 64 4.16 1.92 8.53
N ASN A 65 5.21 2.42 7.88
CA ASN A 65 6.58 2.13 8.31
C ASN A 65 7.01 2.99 9.51
N ALA A 66 7.91 2.47 10.33
CA ALA A 66 8.46 3.20 11.46
C ALA A 66 9.26 4.43 11.02
N HIS A 67 10.01 4.33 9.91
CA HIS A 67 10.77 5.47 9.38
C HIS A 67 9.87 6.62 8.86
N VAL A 68 8.62 6.34 8.45
CA VAL A 68 7.66 7.40 8.05
C VAL A 68 7.26 8.27 9.24
N VAL A 69 7.16 7.69 10.41
CA VAL A 69 6.74 8.37 11.65
C VAL A 69 7.91 8.71 12.58
N GLU A 70 9.14 8.43 12.16
CA GLU A 70 10.35 8.66 12.94
C GLU A 70 10.46 10.09 13.50
N PRO A 71 10.08 11.15 12.78
CA PRO A 71 10.15 12.51 13.34
C PRO A 71 9.42 12.68 14.65
N ALA A 72 8.32 11.98 14.89
CA ALA A 72 7.58 12.05 16.15
C ALA A 72 8.31 11.44 17.37
N GLN A 73 9.41 10.72 17.15
CA GLN A 73 10.24 10.18 18.23
C GLN A 73 11.17 11.26 18.83
N PHE A 74 11.41 12.34 18.08
CA PHE A 74 12.35 13.40 18.45
C PHE A 74 11.69 14.76 18.68
N ASP A 75 10.44 14.92 18.21
CA ASP A 75 9.70 16.18 18.26
C ASP A 75 8.23 15.93 18.62
N GLU A 76 7.83 16.32 19.81
CA GLU A 76 6.44 16.20 20.31
C GLU A 76 5.46 17.11 19.55
N SER A 77 5.94 18.10 18.80
CA SER A 77 5.12 18.96 17.95
C SER A 77 4.65 18.27 16.66
N VAL A 78 5.18 17.08 16.37
CA VAL A 78 4.80 16.32 15.18
C VAL A 78 3.38 15.78 15.29
N THR A 79 2.64 16.00 14.21
CA THR A 79 1.25 15.53 14.07
C THR A 79 1.08 14.80 12.76
N PHE A 80 0.14 13.84 12.73
CA PHE A 80 -0.15 13.05 11.53
C PHE A 80 -1.53 13.42 10.99
N VAL A 81 -1.59 13.59 9.65
CA VAL A 81 -2.85 13.72 8.91
C VAL A 81 -2.98 12.52 7.98
N ILE A 82 -4.09 11.87 8.09
CA ILE A 82 -4.46 10.72 7.28
C ILE A 82 -5.39 11.20 6.17
N ILE A 83 -4.92 11.05 4.93
CA ILE A 83 -5.66 11.43 3.73
C ILE A 83 -6.13 10.14 3.05
N PRO A 84 -7.45 9.85 3.06
CA PRO A 84 -8.00 8.67 2.39
C PRO A 84 -7.85 8.74 0.87
N SER A 85 -7.98 7.59 0.20
CA SER A 85 -7.96 7.51 -1.26
C SER A 85 -9.20 8.12 -1.95
N GLU A 86 -10.28 8.31 -1.20
CA GLU A 86 -11.56 8.85 -1.67
C GLU A 86 -12.27 9.65 -0.58
N GLY A 87 -13.30 10.39 -0.96
CA GLY A 87 -14.04 11.23 -0.03
C GLY A 87 -13.59 12.70 -0.04
N THR A 88 -13.88 13.43 1.02
CA THR A 88 -13.59 14.88 1.12
C THR A 88 -13.00 15.27 2.47
N LYS A 89 -12.82 14.32 3.38
CA LYS A 89 -12.40 14.57 4.76
C LYS A 89 -11.05 13.91 5.04
N ASN A 90 -10.14 14.66 5.64
CA ASN A 90 -8.92 14.14 6.26
C ASN A 90 -9.14 13.87 7.74
N TYR A 91 -8.28 13.05 8.32
CA TYR A 91 -8.35 12.67 9.73
C TYR A 91 -7.03 13.00 10.42
N THR A 92 -7.09 13.27 11.72
CA THR A 92 -5.90 13.36 12.55
C THR A 92 -5.61 12.01 13.19
N ALA A 93 -4.32 11.72 13.42
CA ALA A 93 -3.91 10.50 14.08
C ALA A 93 -2.77 10.75 15.08
N THR A 94 -2.64 9.83 16.01
CA THR A 94 -1.51 9.76 16.97
C THR A 94 -0.75 8.46 16.77
N LEU A 95 0.55 8.47 17.09
CA LEU A 95 1.37 7.27 17.12
C LEU A 95 0.97 6.41 18.32
N SER A 96 0.45 5.20 18.06
CA SER A 96 0.03 4.24 19.07
C SER A 96 1.17 3.29 19.45
N ALA A 97 1.90 2.79 18.43
CA ALA A 97 3.05 1.91 18.63
C ALA A 97 4.07 2.08 17.49
N SER A 98 5.34 1.84 17.81
CA SER A 98 6.43 1.83 16.83
C SER A 98 7.39 0.68 17.13
N LEU A 99 7.77 -0.06 16.10
CA LEU A 99 8.71 -1.17 16.14
C LEU A 99 9.82 -0.95 15.10
N PRO A 100 10.80 -0.04 15.39
CA PRO A 100 11.81 0.39 14.41
C PRO A 100 12.66 -0.73 13.82
N ASN A 101 12.97 -1.77 14.62
CA ASN A 101 13.75 -2.94 14.17
C ASN A 101 13.00 -3.82 13.14
N LYS A 102 11.69 -3.62 12.98
CA LYS A 102 10.85 -4.27 11.95
C LYS A 102 10.31 -3.27 10.94
N ASP A 103 10.64 -2.00 11.11
CA ASP A 103 10.14 -0.89 10.30
C ASP A 103 8.61 -0.83 10.23
N LEU A 104 7.92 -1.09 11.34
CA LEU A 104 6.46 -1.02 11.47
C LEU A 104 6.04 0.02 12.50
N ALA A 105 4.96 0.73 12.23
CA ALA A 105 4.29 1.62 13.16
C ALA A 105 2.78 1.54 13.03
N LEU A 106 2.08 1.78 14.14
CA LEU A 106 0.63 1.81 14.25
C LEU A 106 0.18 3.22 14.61
N LEU A 107 -0.69 3.78 13.80
CA LEU A 107 -1.37 5.05 14.02
C LEU A 107 -2.82 4.79 14.43
N GLN A 108 -3.32 5.60 15.36
CA GLN A 108 -4.70 5.59 15.83
C GLN A 108 -5.37 6.91 15.44
N LEU A 109 -6.54 6.87 14.77
CA LEU A 109 -7.33 8.08 14.50
C LEU A 109 -7.80 8.72 15.79
N SER A 110 -7.61 10.04 15.89
CA SER A 110 -7.91 10.81 17.11
C SER A 110 -9.30 11.45 17.10
N ASP A 111 -9.91 11.60 15.92
CA ASP A 111 -11.14 12.37 15.69
C ASP A 111 -12.41 11.52 15.53
N GLY A 112 -12.35 10.25 15.96
CA GLY A 112 -13.47 9.30 15.85
C GLY A 112 -13.79 8.88 14.42
N GLY A 113 -12.88 9.12 13.47
CA GLY A 113 -13.01 8.69 12.08
C GLY A 113 -13.08 7.17 11.96
N ARG A 114 -13.69 6.71 10.87
CA ARG A 114 -13.75 5.29 10.52
C ARG A 114 -13.44 5.12 9.04
N LEU A 115 -12.44 4.27 8.77
CA LEU A 115 -11.97 3.93 7.43
C LEU A 115 -12.30 2.46 7.11
N ILE A 116 -12.16 2.07 5.85
CA ILE A 116 -12.44 0.71 5.38
C ILE A 116 -11.15 -0.12 5.56
N PRO A 117 -11.16 -1.16 6.42
CA PRO A 117 -10.01 -2.03 6.59
C PRO A 117 -9.67 -2.82 5.33
N ALA A 118 -8.39 -3.13 5.14
CA ALA A 118 -7.90 -4.02 4.10
C ALA A 118 -8.29 -5.47 4.37
N SER A 119 -8.29 -6.26 3.30
CA SER A 119 -8.30 -7.72 3.39
C SER A 119 -6.87 -8.24 3.42
N PHE A 120 -6.60 -9.27 4.21
CA PHE A 120 -5.27 -9.85 4.40
C PHE A 120 -5.19 -11.26 3.86
N PHE A 121 -4.03 -11.61 3.30
CA PHE A 121 -3.74 -12.96 2.87
C PHE A 121 -3.14 -13.77 4.03
N SER A 122 -3.77 -14.85 4.41
CA SER A 122 -3.35 -15.68 5.56
C SER A 122 -2.34 -16.78 5.18
N GLY A 123 -2.01 -16.91 3.90
CA GLY A 123 -1.10 -17.95 3.39
C GLY A 123 0.32 -17.44 3.16
N VAL A 124 1.11 -18.26 2.47
CA VAL A 124 2.44 -17.92 1.97
C VAL A 124 2.36 -17.59 0.49
N VAL A 125 2.84 -16.42 0.11
CA VAL A 125 2.93 -16.02 -1.30
C VAL A 125 4.13 -16.72 -1.92
N GLY A 126 3.91 -17.45 -3.01
CA GLY A 126 4.96 -18.17 -3.72
C GLY A 126 5.79 -17.26 -4.61
N ASP A 127 7.03 -17.70 -4.89
CA ASP A 127 7.91 -17.04 -5.85
C ASP A 127 7.24 -17.03 -7.25
N GLY A 128 7.36 -15.92 -7.96
CA GLY A 128 6.72 -15.69 -9.26
C GLY A 128 5.25 -15.25 -9.18
N ALA A 129 4.63 -15.20 -8.01
CA ALA A 129 3.26 -14.71 -7.87
C ALA A 129 3.17 -13.22 -8.26
N ASP A 130 2.11 -12.86 -8.99
CA ASP A 130 1.81 -11.47 -9.32
C ASP A 130 1.46 -10.68 -8.05
N VAL A 131 2.05 -9.49 -7.93
CA VAL A 131 1.80 -8.56 -6.84
C VAL A 131 1.68 -7.13 -7.34
N PHE A 132 0.97 -6.31 -6.56
CA PHE A 132 0.79 -4.89 -6.83
C PHE A 132 1.21 -4.09 -5.60
N ALA A 133 2.15 -3.17 -5.78
CA ALA A 133 2.48 -2.18 -4.76
C ALA A 133 1.53 -0.98 -4.93
N ILE A 134 0.91 -0.55 -3.83
CA ILE A 134 -0.07 0.54 -3.82
C ILE A 134 0.40 1.62 -2.84
N GLY A 135 0.40 2.88 -3.25
CA GLY A 135 0.85 3.97 -2.40
C GLY A 135 0.86 5.34 -3.08
N TYR A 136 1.53 6.31 -2.46
CA TYR A 136 1.59 7.70 -2.88
C TYR A 136 3.04 8.13 -3.15
N PRO A 137 3.62 7.74 -4.30
CA PRO A 137 5.01 8.01 -4.62
C PRO A 137 5.23 9.50 -4.92
N ALA A 138 6.19 10.14 -4.24
CA ALA A 138 6.47 11.57 -4.33
C ALA A 138 6.92 12.02 -5.73
N ASN A 139 7.58 11.16 -6.49
CA ASN A 139 7.98 11.48 -7.86
C ASN A 139 6.78 11.67 -8.81
N VAL A 140 5.62 11.09 -8.50
CA VAL A 140 4.38 11.33 -9.25
C VAL A 140 3.80 12.70 -8.90
N ASP A 141 3.76 13.05 -7.61
CA ASP A 141 3.30 14.37 -7.16
C ASP A 141 4.16 15.48 -7.77
N VAL A 142 5.50 15.30 -7.81
CA VAL A 142 6.44 16.22 -8.46
C VAL A 142 6.20 16.29 -9.98
N ALA A 143 6.03 15.16 -10.65
CA ALA A 143 5.79 15.12 -12.10
C ALA A 143 4.46 15.78 -12.50
N LEU A 144 3.48 15.80 -11.60
CA LEU A 144 2.18 16.46 -11.78
C LEU A 144 2.19 17.91 -11.24
N GLU A 145 3.33 18.41 -10.74
CA GLU A 145 3.48 19.76 -10.18
C GLU A 145 2.44 20.05 -9.07
N GLN A 146 2.10 19.02 -8.27
CA GLN A 146 1.08 19.17 -7.22
C GLN A 146 1.55 20.11 -6.12
N SER A 147 0.70 21.06 -5.77
CA SER A 147 0.87 21.90 -4.58
C SER A 147 0.61 21.11 -3.29
N GLU A 148 1.06 21.63 -2.14
CA GLU A 148 0.77 21.03 -0.83
C GLU A 148 -0.74 20.84 -0.60
N ASP A 149 -1.56 21.81 -0.98
CA ASP A 149 -3.03 21.71 -0.85
C ASP A 149 -3.61 20.57 -1.70
N GLU A 150 -3.04 20.29 -2.87
CA GLU A 150 -3.47 19.17 -3.72
C GLU A 150 -3.01 17.82 -3.18
N ILE A 151 -1.78 17.76 -2.66
CA ILE A 151 -1.25 16.57 -1.96
C ILE A 151 -2.14 16.19 -0.76
N LEU A 152 -2.69 17.18 -0.08
CA LEU A 152 -3.54 16.99 1.09
C LEU A 152 -5.02 16.71 0.76
N ARG A 153 -5.39 16.63 -0.51
CA ARG A 153 -6.74 16.21 -0.92
C ARG A 153 -6.82 14.70 -1.10
N PRO A 154 -7.96 14.08 -0.75
CA PRO A 154 -8.22 12.69 -1.10
C PRO A 154 -8.05 12.45 -2.60
N GLN A 155 -7.20 11.50 -2.94
CA GLN A 155 -6.92 11.09 -4.32
C GLN A 155 -6.52 9.63 -4.37
N ALA A 156 -6.77 8.99 -5.52
CA ALA A 156 -6.46 7.58 -5.70
C ALA A 156 -4.95 7.33 -5.62
N PRO A 157 -4.50 6.28 -4.92
CA PRO A 157 -3.08 5.91 -4.89
C PRO A 157 -2.61 5.35 -6.23
N VAL A 158 -1.32 5.45 -6.47
CA VAL A 158 -0.63 4.83 -7.61
C VAL A 158 -0.52 3.32 -7.36
N LYS A 159 -0.64 2.54 -8.43
CA LYS A 159 -0.49 1.08 -8.44
C LYS A 159 0.60 0.71 -9.43
N THR A 160 1.54 -0.11 -8.99
CA THR A 160 2.57 -0.70 -9.84
C THR A 160 2.50 -2.22 -9.77
N ARG A 161 2.72 -2.92 -10.88
CA ARG A 161 2.68 -4.38 -10.96
C ARG A 161 4.09 -4.94 -11.02
N GLY A 162 4.29 -6.08 -10.37
CA GLY A 162 5.48 -6.90 -10.44
C GLY A 162 5.19 -8.31 -9.99
N SER A 163 6.22 -9.04 -9.61
CA SER A 163 6.12 -10.39 -9.08
C SER A 163 6.99 -10.55 -7.84
N VAL A 164 6.64 -11.51 -6.99
CA VAL A 164 7.51 -11.95 -5.88
C VAL A 164 8.73 -12.63 -6.46
N SER A 165 9.91 -12.13 -6.13
CA SER A 165 11.17 -12.72 -6.56
C SER A 165 11.67 -13.78 -5.58
N SER A 166 11.50 -13.54 -4.29
CA SER A 166 11.90 -14.48 -3.21
C SER A 166 11.43 -13.98 -1.85
N GLY A 167 11.15 -14.89 -0.93
CA GLY A 167 11.20 -14.59 0.51
C GLY A 167 12.64 -14.36 0.96
N ARG A 168 12.92 -13.31 1.70
CA ARG A 168 14.24 -13.01 2.27
C ARG A 168 14.10 -12.67 3.74
N SER A 169 14.82 -13.41 4.57
CA SER A 169 14.96 -13.09 5.98
C SER A 169 16.34 -12.49 6.20
N SER A 170 16.39 -11.25 6.66
CA SER A 170 17.59 -10.69 7.27
C SER A 170 17.70 -11.18 8.71
N LYS A 171 18.77 -10.81 9.44
CA LYS A 171 18.92 -11.17 10.86
C LYS A 171 17.78 -10.62 11.74
N SER A 172 17.07 -9.57 11.28
CA SER A 172 16.07 -8.84 12.05
C SER A 172 14.67 -8.85 11.45
N VAL A 173 14.51 -8.94 10.12
CA VAL A 173 13.21 -8.77 9.43
C VAL A 173 13.02 -9.85 8.38
N ASP A 174 11.82 -10.42 8.37
CA ASP A 174 11.35 -11.28 7.29
C ASP A 174 10.67 -10.43 6.23
N SER A 175 11.16 -10.49 5.00
CA SER A 175 10.74 -9.62 3.91
C SER A 175 10.41 -10.40 2.65
N LEU A 176 9.53 -9.86 1.83
CA LEU A 176 9.30 -10.27 0.46
C LEU A 176 10.13 -9.38 -0.47
N LEU A 177 10.94 -10.00 -1.32
CA LEU A 177 11.62 -9.35 -2.43
C LEU A 177 10.70 -9.38 -3.64
N HIS A 178 10.45 -8.24 -4.26
CA HIS A 178 9.53 -8.12 -5.40
C HIS A 178 10.04 -7.13 -6.45
N THR A 179 9.44 -7.18 -7.64
CA THR A 179 9.79 -6.32 -8.78
C THR A 179 8.76 -5.22 -9.05
N ALA A 180 7.66 -5.13 -8.28
CA ALA A 180 6.72 -4.03 -8.40
C ALA A 180 7.41 -2.72 -7.97
N PRO A 181 7.59 -1.72 -8.87
CA PRO A 181 8.34 -0.51 -8.56
C PRO A 181 7.67 0.29 -7.43
N ILE A 182 8.49 0.76 -6.48
CA ILE A 182 8.11 1.74 -5.46
C ILE A 182 9.09 2.92 -5.47
N ALA A 183 8.66 4.06 -4.95
CA ALA A 183 9.48 5.26 -4.79
C ALA A 183 9.26 5.87 -3.41
N PRO A 184 10.08 6.85 -2.96
CA PRO A 184 9.82 7.61 -1.74
C PRO A 184 8.36 8.06 -1.68
N GLY A 185 7.71 7.91 -0.52
CA GLY A 185 6.26 8.12 -0.36
C GLY A 185 5.41 6.85 -0.52
N SER A 186 5.88 5.80 -1.22
CA SER A 186 5.20 4.49 -1.26
C SER A 186 5.39 3.67 0.01
N SER A 187 6.38 4.00 0.85
CA SER A 187 6.68 3.34 2.13
C SER A 187 5.45 3.34 3.05
N GLY A 188 5.15 2.19 3.65
CA GLY A 188 3.97 1.96 4.50
C GLY A 188 2.72 1.56 3.74
N GLY A 189 2.68 1.69 2.43
CA GLY A 189 1.59 1.19 1.58
C GLY A 189 1.61 -0.33 1.46
N PRO A 190 0.48 -0.97 1.13
CA PRO A 190 0.42 -2.42 1.00
C PRO A 190 1.07 -2.92 -0.30
N LEU A 191 1.70 -4.09 -0.21
CA LEU A 191 1.87 -4.99 -1.32
C LEU A 191 0.69 -5.96 -1.30
N VAL A 192 -0.04 -6.08 -2.41
CA VAL A 192 -1.24 -6.93 -2.49
C VAL A 192 -1.09 -8.00 -3.57
N ASP A 193 -1.81 -9.11 -3.40
CA ASP A 193 -1.93 -10.15 -4.44
C ASP A 193 -2.95 -9.74 -5.53
N ALA A 194 -3.14 -10.59 -6.54
CA ALA A 194 -4.08 -10.35 -7.63
C ALA A 194 -5.56 -10.26 -7.16
N CYS A 195 -5.87 -10.74 -5.95
CA CYS A 195 -7.20 -10.62 -5.32
C CYS A 195 -7.33 -9.35 -4.45
N GLY A 196 -6.34 -8.47 -4.43
CA GLY A 196 -6.34 -7.24 -3.62
C GLY A 196 -6.12 -7.47 -2.12
N ARG A 197 -5.63 -8.65 -1.70
CA ARG A 197 -5.33 -8.96 -0.31
C ARG A 197 -3.90 -8.58 0.03
N VAL A 198 -3.69 -7.96 1.17
CA VAL A 198 -2.37 -7.56 1.65
C VAL A 198 -1.49 -8.79 1.89
N VAL A 199 -0.31 -8.80 1.27
CA VAL A 199 0.73 -9.83 1.41
C VAL A 199 2.00 -9.29 2.07
N GLY A 200 2.09 -7.97 2.25
CA GLY A 200 3.20 -7.29 2.91
C GLY A 200 3.02 -5.79 2.96
N ILE A 201 3.95 -5.11 3.62
CA ILE A 201 4.01 -3.64 3.70
C ILE A 201 5.27 -3.17 2.97
N ASN A 202 5.13 -2.38 1.91
CA ASN A 202 6.25 -1.81 1.15
C ASN A 202 7.14 -0.96 2.07
N SER A 203 8.46 -1.13 1.99
CA SER A 203 9.40 -0.43 2.87
C SER A 203 10.47 0.31 2.08
N PHE A 204 11.36 -0.37 1.38
CA PHE A 204 12.48 0.26 0.66
C PHE A 204 12.81 -0.48 -0.65
N GLY A 205 13.60 0.19 -1.50
CA GLY A 205 14.16 -0.40 -2.71
C GLY A 205 15.68 -0.51 -2.62
N SER A 206 16.25 -1.46 -3.34
CA SER A 206 17.68 -1.50 -3.58
C SER A 206 18.05 -0.42 -4.59
N VAL A 207 19.04 0.40 -4.28
CA VAL A 207 19.61 1.32 -5.26
C VAL A 207 20.59 0.52 -6.13
N ALA A 208 20.29 0.40 -7.42
CA ALA A 208 21.20 -0.21 -8.37
C ALA A 208 22.18 0.85 -8.87
N ASP A 209 23.31 1.04 -8.20
CA ASP A 209 24.42 1.81 -8.74
C ASP A 209 24.97 1.10 -9.99
N GLY A 210 24.91 1.75 -11.15
CA GLY A 210 25.53 1.25 -12.36
C GLY A 210 24.70 0.31 -13.25
N GLY A 211 23.35 0.30 -13.15
CA GLY A 211 22.48 -0.38 -14.13
C GLY A 211 22.18 -1.86 -13.80
N GLY A 212 22.28 -2.27 -12.54
CA GLY A 212 21.81 -3.56 -12.05
C GLY A 212 20.27 -3.66 -12.01
N ALA A 213 19.74 -4.85 -11.76
CA ALA A 213 18.31 -5.03 -11.55
C ALA A 213 17.87 -4.35 -10.25
N GLU A 214 16.76 -3.62 -10.32
CA GLU A 214 16.14 -3.01 -9.15
C GLU A 214 15.22 -4.02 -8.48
N PHE A 215 15.36 -4.12 -7.17
CA PHE A 215 14.50 -4.94 -6.32
C PHE A 215 13.92 -4.08 -5.20
N TYR A 216 12.72 -4.45 -4.79
CA TYR A 216 11.98 -3.76 -3.73
C TYR A 216 11.62 -4.74 -2.63
N PHE A 217 11.51 -4.23 -1.40
CA PHE A 217 11.29 -5.03 -0.21
C PHE A 217 9.98 -4.63 0.44
N ALA A 218 9.19 -5.62 0.78
CA ALA A 218 8.03 -5.47 1.63
C ALA A 218 8.20 -6.32 2.90
N ILE A 219 7.83 -5.75 4.04
CA ILE A 219 7.78 -6.47 5.32
C ILE A 219 6.72 -7.57 5.19
N SER A 220 7.07 -8.81 5.54
CA SER A 220 6.18 -9.95 5.32
C SER A 220 4.93 -9.92 6.20
N MET A 221 3.89 -10.65 5.77
CA MET A 221 2.68 -10.86 6.58
C MET A 221 2.98 -11.51 7.94
N ARG A 222 4.06 -12.29 8.07
CA ARG A 222 4.46 -12.89 9.35
C ARG A 222 4.85 -11.82 10.37
N GLU A 223 5.66 -10.84 9.95
CA GLU A 223 6.08 -9.74 10.81
C GLU A 223 4.90 -8.80 11.12
N LEU A 224 4.10 -8.48 10.10
CA LEU A 224 2.91 -7.65 10.28
C LEU A 224 1.91 -8.29 11.23
N SER A 225 1.61 -9.59 11.07
CA SER A 225 0.67 -10.31 11.92
C SER A 225 1.17 -10.39 13.36
N ALA A 226 2.48 -10.63 13.58
CA ALA A 226 3.06 -10.62 14.92
C ALA A 226 2.89 -9.25 15.59
N PHE A 227 3.24 -8.18 14.88
CA PHE A 227 3.09 -6.80 15.37
C PHE A 227 1.63 -6.47 15.72
N LEU A 228 0.68 -6.77 14.81
CA LEU A 228 -0.74 -6.47 15.05
C LEU A 228 -1.32 -7.29 16.23
N ASN A 229 -0.88 -8.54 16.40
CA ASN A 229 -1.30 -9.37 17.54
C ASN A 229 -0.77 -8.81 18.86
N ASP A 230 0.50 -8.36 18.91
CA ASP A 230 1.10 -7.73 20.09
C ASP A 230 0.33 -6.45 20.48
N GLU A 231 -0.12 -5.67 19.49
CA GLU A 231 -0.91 -4.46 19.67
C GLU A 231 -2.42 -4.73 19.82
N LYS A 232 -2.84 -6.00 19.87
CA LYS A 232 -4.25 -6.44 20.04
C LYS A 232 -5.18 -5.89 18.96
N VAL A 233 -4.69 -5.75 17.74
CA VAL A 233 -5.48 -5.38 16.57
C VAL A 233 -5.97 -6.65 15.91
N GLY A 234 -7.29 -6.86 15.89
CA GLY A 234 -7.91 -7.92 15.10
C GLY A 234 -7.97 -7.51 13.61
N PHE A 235 -7.57 -8.42 12.72
CA PHE A 235 -7.55 -8.21 11.27
C PHE A 235 -7.91 -9.50 10.51
#